data_1f86899183b5561ab807f63e0e8d053e
#
_entry.id   1f86899183b5561ab807f63e0e8d053e
#
_cell.length_a   1.000
_cell.length_b   1.000
_cell.length_c   1.000
_cell.angle_alpha   90.00
_cell.angle_beta   90.00
_cell.angle_gamma   90.00
#
_symmetry.space_group_name_H-M   'P 1'
#
loop_
_entity.id
_entity.type
_entity.pdbx_description
1 polymer ?
#
loop_
_entity_poly.entity_id
_entity_poly.type
_entity_poly.pdbx_seq_one_letter_code
_entity_poly.pdbx_strand_id
1 'polypeptide(L)'
;MGGSKWPLGNFLLFDKNRADINIALGYYETMKAYDFYEGSWYTFEKAGFEKHYEEFYRRFASFLINPDKRFAASFFKTENQQRKLLIALNKSWKGQIGKKELVYAIYELIGKLFMINPTQVYEFESFEKRILERYKELLNSTSFEEVDQLLSINVTYSVEEWIARYIETLPLLSNKKMLFYFIDLMDRNQEEEWYNWKVNYLIRQKPHVFMMAVCLDQIKNINL
;
A
#
# COMPACT_ATOMS: atom_id res chain seq x y z
N MET A 1 25.46 8.57 -3.64
CA MET A 1 25.53 7.09 -3.62
C MET A 1 24.33 6.56 -2.85
N GLY A 2 23.35 5.96 -3.53
CA GLY A 2 22.17 5.35 -2.90
C GLY A 2 22.50 3.93 -2.46
N GLY A 3 22.45 3.65 -1.18
CA GLY A 3 22.53 2.28 -0.68
C GLY A 3 21.17 1.59 -0.80
N SER A 4 21.14 0.25 -0.78
CA SER A 4 19.91 -0.52 -0.81
C SER A 4 18.94 -0.09 0.31
N LYS A 5 17.67 0.10 -0.02
CA LYS A 5 16.60 0.38 0.95
C LYS A 5 16.22 -0.86 1.77
N TRP A 6 16.58 -2.04 1.28
CA TRP A 6 16.34 -3.31 1.99
C TRP A 6 17.34 -3.50 3.12
N PRO A 7 16.91 -4.04 4.28
CA PRO A 7 17.83 -4.35 5.36
C PRO A 7 18.78 -5.47 4.94
N LEU A 8 20.08 -5.19 4.90
CA LEU A 8 21.11 -6.15 4.48
C LEU A 8 21.44 -7.21 5.55
N GLY A 9 20.75 -7.17 6.68
CA GLY A 9 20.98 -8.12 7.78
C GLY A 9 22.21 -7.77 8.65
N ASN A 10 22.53 -8.67 9.58
CA ASN A 10 23.70 -8.49 10.46
C ASN A 10 24.95 -8.98 9.73
N PHE A 11 25.94 -8.12 9.59
CA PHE A 11 27.23 -8.39 8.91
C PHE A 11 28.01 -9.59 9.51
N LEU A 12 27.70 -9.97 10.74
CA LEU A 12 28.40 -11.04 11.46
C LEU A 12 27.83 -12.44 11.19
N LEU A 13 26.71 -12.54 10.49
CA LEU A 13 26.12 -13.83 10.11
C LEU A 13 26.35 -14.09 8.62
N PHE A 14 27.40 -14.83 8.31
CA PHE A 14 27.70 -15.33 6.97
C PHE A 14 26.70 -16.45 6.61
N ASP A 15 25.53 -16.07 6.14
CA ASP A 15 24.57 -16.98 5.52
C ASP A 15 24.67 -16.83 3.99
N LYS A 16 24.95 -17.93 3.30
CA LYS A 16 25.08 -17.95 1.83
C LYS A 16 23.86 -17.36 1.13
N ASN A 17 22.65 -17.73 1.57
CA ASN A 17 21.41 -17.23 0.96
C ASN A 17 21.27 -15.73 1.11
N ARG A 18 21.69 -15.18 2.25
CA ARG A 18 21.70 -13.72 2.47
C ARG A 18 22.77 -13.01 1.65
N ALA A 19 23.92 -13.66 1.48
CA ALA A 19 24.97 -13.12 0.62
C ALA A 19 24.50 -13.02 -0.84
N ASP A 20 23.87 -14.05 -1.37
CA ASP A 20 23.31 -14.06 -2.72
C ASP A 20 22.22 -12.98 -2.90
N ILE A 21 21.33 -12.83 -1.92
CA ILE A 21 20.30 -11.78 -1.91
C ILE A 21 20.97 -10.38 -1.92
N ASN A 22 21.96 -10.15 -1.07
CA ASN A 22 22.64 -8.87 -0.97
C ASN A 22 23.43 -8.52 -2.23
N ILE A 23 24.03 -9.51 -2.88
CA ILE A 23 24.73 -9.37 -4.16
C ILE A 23 23.73 -8.97 -5.24
N ALA A 24 22.60 -9.67 -5.35
CA ALA A 24 21.56 -9.35 -6.32
C ALA A 24 20.99 -7.92 -6.10
N LEU A 25 20.68 -7.56 -4.86
CA LEU A 25 20.19 -6.21 -4.54
C LEU A 25 21.24 -5.13 -4.86
N GLY A 26 22.52 -5.37 -4.53
CA GLY A 26 23.60 -4.44 -4.87
C GLY A 26 23.79 -4.27 -6.38
N TYR A 27 23.69 -5.35 -7.13
CA TYR A 27 23.73 -5.32 -8.60
C TYR A 27 22.58 -4.46 -9.16
N TYR A 28 21.34 -4.72 -8.73
CA TYR A 28 20.19 -3.98 -9.22
C TYR A 28 20.21 -2.49 -8.81
N GLU A 29 20.66 -2.16 -7.60
CA GLU A 29 20.85 -0.77 -7.20
C GLU A 29 21.89 -0.05 -8.11
N THR A 30 22.95 -0.75 -8.47
CA THR A 30 23.95 -0.23 -9.40
C THR A 30 23.35 -0.02 -10.79
N MET A 31 22.60 -0.97 -11.30
CA MET A 31 21.96 -0.88 -12.61
C MET A 31 20.90 0.24 -12.66
N LYS A 32 20.17 0.47 -11.56
CA LYS A 32 19.28 1.64 -11.42
C LYS A 32 20.04 2.95 -11.41
N ALA A 33 21.20 3.02 -10.74
CA ALA A 33 22.04 4.21 -10.70
C ALA A 33 22.61 4.57 -12.09
N TYR A 34 22.82 3.58 -12.96
CA TYR A 34 23.21 3.76 -14.37
C TYR A 34 22.02 3.90 -15.32
N ASP A 35 20.81 4.06 -14.77
CA ASP A 35 19.59 4.27 -15.55
C ASP A 35 19.18 3.11 -16.49
N PHE A 36 19.60 1.88 -16.20
CA PHE A 36 19.13 0.70 -16.93
C PHE A 36 17.76 0.24 -16.45
N TYR A 37 17.47 0.37 -15.15
CA TYR A 37 16.23 -0.02 -14.51
C TYR A 37 15.63 1.14 -13.72
N GLU A 38 14.36 0.97 -13.34
CA GLU A 38 13.62 1.91 -12.51
C GLU A 38 13.15 1.27 -11.19
N GLY A 39 12.48 2.09 -10.36
CA GLY A 39 11.99 1.66 -9.06
C GLY A 39 12.94 1.97 -7.92
N SER A 40 12.47 1.73 -6.70
CA SER A 40 13.19 2.11 -5.48
C SER A 40 13.40 0.92 -4.52
N TRP A 41 12.34 0.20 -4.19
CA TRP A 41 12.39 -1.03 -3.41
C TRP A 41 12.51 -2.28 -4.29
N TYR A 42 11.90 -2.22 -5.46
CA TYR A 42 11.93 -3.26 -6.48
C TYR A 42 12.64 -2.75 -7.72
N THR A 43 12.89 -3.63 -8.66
CA THR A 43 13.58 -3.31 -9.90
C THR A 43 12.65 -3.59 -11.06
N PHE A 44 12.40 -2.56 -11.85
CA PHE A 44 11.49 -2.61 -12.98
C PHE A 44 12.21 -2.34 -14.29
N GLU A 45 11.77 -3.03 -15.34
CA GLU A 45 12.12 -2.66 -16.70
C GLU A 45 11.49 -1.31 -17.06
N LYS A 46 12.20 -0.50 -17.83
CA LYS A 46 11.69 0.79 -18.30
C LYS A 46 10.60 0.65 -19.36
N ALA A 47 10.64 -0.45 -20.12
CA ALA A 47 9.72 -0.70 -21.19
C ALA A 47 8.29 -0.85 -20.65
N GLY A 48 7.33 -0.15 -21.28
CA GLY A 48 5.91 -0.27 -20.94
C GLY A 48 5.42 0.53 -19.73
N PHE A 49 6.31 1.13 -18.93
CA PHE A 49 5.88 1.86 -17.73
C PHE A 49 4.95 3.04 -18.04
N GLU A 50 5.18 3.79 -19.11
CA GLU A 50 4.34 4.94 -19.47
C GLU A 50 2.88 4.53 -19.68
N LYS A 51 2.63 3.37 -20.33
CA LYS A 51 1.29 2.81 -20.48
C LYS A 51 0.64 2.52 -19.13
N HIS A 52 1.38 1.91 -18.19
CA HIS A 52 0.89 1.59 -16.86
C HIS A 52 0.66 2.84 -16.01
N TYR A 53 1.51 3.85 -16.17
CA TYR A 53 1.35 5.14 -15.54
C TYR A 53 0.05 5.83 -15.96
N GLU A 54 -0.21 5.92 -17.27
CA GLU A 54 -1.45 6.49 -17.82
C GLU A 54 -2.68 5.71 -17.34
N GLU A 55 -2.59 4.38 -17.37
CA GLU A 55 -3.64 3.49 -16.91
C GLU A 55 -3.95 3.68 -15.43
N PHE A 56 -2.94 3.79 -14.57
CA PHE A 56 -3.11 4.07 -13.15
C PHE A 56 -3.90 5.36 -12.93
N TYR A 57 -3.51 6.46 -13.59
CA TYR A 57 -4.20 7.74 -13.41
C TYR A 57 -5.61 7.73 -14.00
N ARG A 58 -5.83 7.02 -15.09
CA ARG A 58 -7.17 6.82 -15.66
C ARG A 58 -8.08 6.07 -14.68
N ARG A 59 -7.60 4.98 -14.09
CA ARG A 59 -8.33 4.20 -13.08
C ARG A 59 -8.63 5.05 -11.85
N PHE A 60 -7.64 5.78 -11.36
CA PHE A 60 -7.81 6.64 -10.19
C PHE A 60 -8.79 7.78 -10.46
N ALA A 61 -8.75 8.40 -11.63
CA ALA A 61 -9.73 9.39 -12.04
C ALA A 61 -11.16 8.80 -12.09
N SER A 62 -11.31 7.60 -12.65
CA SER A 62 -12.60 6.89 -12.67
C SER A 62 -13.10 6.58 -11.26
N PHE A 63 -12.23 6.17 -10.36
CA PHE A 63 -12.57 5.97 -8.95
C PHE A 63 -13.09 7.26 -8.27
N LEU A 64 -12.44 8.41 -8.53
CA LEU A 64 -12.81 9.67 -7.92
C LEU A 64 -14.21 10.17 -8.31
N ILE A 65 -14.71 9.76 -9.48
CA ILE A 65 -16.03 10.15 -9.99
C ILE A 65 -17.08 9.04 -9.85
N ASN A 66 -16.69 7.84 -9.43
CA ASN A 66 -17.61 6.71 -9.27
C ASN A 66 -18.61 7.01 -8.14
N PRO A 67 -19.94 7.00 -8.42
CA PRO A 67 -20.96 7.24 -7.42
C PRO A 67 -20.91 6.24 -6.25
N ASP A 68 -20.64 4.97 -6.55
CA ASP A 68 -20.60 3.88 -5.55
C ASP A 68 -19.38 3.99 -4.63
N LYS A 69 -18.34 4.70 -5.05
CA LYS A 69 -17.12 4.94 -4.26
C LYS A 69 -17.03 6.37 -3.71
N ARG A 70 -18.13 7.15 -3.79
CA ARG A 70 -18.17 8.58 -3.43
C ARG A 70 -17.59 8.88 -2.05
N PHE A 71 -17.88 8.04 -1.07
CA PHE A 71 -17.40 8.23 0.30
C PHE A 71 -15.89 7.98 0.40
N ALA A 72 -15.41 6.88 -0.14
CA ALA A 72 -13.99 6.58 -0.18
C ALA A 72 -13.22 7.67 -0.96
N ALA A 73 -13.74 8.11 -2.10
CA ALA A 73 -13.18 9.18 -2.91
C ALA A 73 -13.11 10.53 -2.18
N SER A 74 -14.00 10.78 -1.22
CA SER A 74 -14.02 12.04 -0.45
C SER A 74 -12.72 12.30 0.31
N PHE A 75 -11.97 11.26 0.68
CA PHE A 75 -10.67 11.37 1.35
C PHE A 75 -9.57 11.97 0.49
N PHE A 76 -9.76 12.06 -0.81
CA PHE A 76 -8.78 12.64 -1.74
C PHE A 76 -9.16 14.05 -2.22
N LYS A 77 -10.31 14.57 -1.80
CA LYS A 77 -10.86 15.84 -2.33
C LYS A 77 -10.25 17.09 -1.70
N THR A 78 -9.71 17.03 -0.49
CA THR A 78 -9.16 18.20 0.18
C THR A 78 -7.64 18.23 0.08
N GLU A 79 -7.07 19.42 -0.13
CA GLU A 79 -5.62 19.61 -0.19
C GLU A 79 -4.90 19.12 1.08
N ASN A 80 -5.51 19.35 2.24
CA ASN A 80 -4.94 18.89 3.52
C ASN A 80 -4.83 17.35 3.59
N GLN A 81 -5.83 16.64 3.09
CA GLN A 81 -5.81 15.16 3.05
C GLN A 81 -4.77 14.66 2.04
N GLN A 82 -4.69 15.28 0.86
CA GLN A 82 -3.67 14.96 -0.14
C GLN A 82 -2.25 15.19 0.42
N ARG A 83 -2.02 16.30 1.10
CA ARG A 83 -0.74 16.59 1.75
C ARG A 83 -0.38 15.55 2.81
N LYS A 84 -1.32 15.17 3.68
CA LYS A 84 -1.10 14.13 4.69
C LYS A 84 -0.78 12.78 4.05
N LEU A 85 -1.47 12.42 2.98
CA LEU A 85 -1.21 11.22 2.21
C LEU A 85 0.22 11.21 1.65
N LEU A 86 0.63 12.30 1.00
CA LEU A 86 1.99 12.41 0.44
C LEU A 86 3.07 12.33 1.53
N ILE A 87 2.87 12.96 2.68
CA ILE A 87 3.79 12.86 3.82
C ILE A 87 3.89 11.41 4.30
N ALA A 88 2.77 10.72 4.43
CA ALA A 88 2.74 9.33 4.89
C ALA A 88 3.39 8.37 3.87
N LEU A 89 3.16 8.59 2.58
CA LEU A 89 3.80 7.85 1.50
C LEU A 89 5.31 8.08 1.47
N ASN A 90 5.77 9.34 1.51
CA ASN A 90 7.19 9.69 1.55
C ASN A 90 7.91 9.00 2.71
N LYS A 91 7.30 9.05 3.91
CA LYS A 91 7.84 8.39 5.10
C LYS A 91 7.94 6.88 4.94
N SER A 92 6.92 6.25 4.38
CA SER A 92 6.83 4.79 4.22
C SER A 92 7.73 4.28 3.10
N TRP A 93 7.80 5.04 2.01
CA TRP A 93 8.61 4.70 0.83
C TRP A 93 10.06 5.17 0.92
N LYS A 94 10.35 6.09 1.87
CA LYS A 94 11.69 6.66 2.08
C LYS A 94 12.25 7.37 0.84
N GLY A 95 11.42 8.19 0.19
CA GLY A 95 11.81 8.95 -1.00
C GLY A 95 10.94 10.16 -1.24
N GLN A 96 11.35 11.03 -2.15
CA GLN A 96 10.51 12.12 -2.64
C GLN A 96 9.59 11.59 -3.73
N ILE A 97 8.32 11.95 -3.65
CA ILE A 97 7.29 11.44 -4.55
C ILE A 97 6.82 12.56 -5.48
N GLY A 98 7.19 12.45 -6.75
CA GLY A 98 6.55 13.12 -7.87
C GLY A 98 5.42 12.29 -8.46
N LYS A 99 4.92 12.67 -9.63
CA LYS A 99 3.79 11.96 -10.26
C LYS A 99 4.12 10.51 -10.64
N LYS A 100 5.29 10.29 -11.23
CA LYS A 100 5.76 8.96 -11.64
C LYS A 100 6.10 8.11 -10.42
N GLU A 101 6.80 8.69 -9.47
CA GLU A 101 7.20 8.03 -8.23
C GLU A 101 6.00 7.63 -7.37
N LEU A 102 4.86 8.32 -7.49
CA LEU A 102 3.64 7.95 -6.79
C LEU A 102 3.17 6.54 -7.16
N VAL A 103 3.20 6.21 -8.44
CA VAL A 103 2.81 4.88 -8.93
C VAL A 103 3.76 3.83 -8.37
N TYR A 104 5.07 4.01 -8.53
CA TYR A 104 6.06 3.10 -7.95
C TYR A 104 5.89 2.96 -6.44
N ALA A 105 5.74 4.08 -5.72
CA ALA A 105 5.62 4.06 -4.27
C ALA A 105 4.44 3.20 -3.79
N ILE A 106 3.29 3.32 -4.42
CA ILE A 106 2.10 2.55 -4.05
C ILE A 106 2.31 1.06 -4.32
N TYR A 107 2.74 0.70 -5.54
CA TYR A 107 2.92 -0.70 -5.93
C TYR A 107 4.05 -1.37 -5.14
N GLU A 108 5.17 -0.70 -4.94
CA GLU A 108 6.30 -1.21 -4.16
C GLU A 108 5.94 -1.39 -2.68
N LEU A 109 5.14 -0.50 -2.09
CA LEU A 109 4.68 -0.65 -0.71
C LEU A 109 3.70 -1.82 -0.57
N ILE A 110 2.83 -2.06 -1.57
CA ILE A 110 1.99 -3.27 -1.60
C ILE A 110 2.87 -4.52 -1.74
N GLY A 111 3.82 -4.51 -2.67
CA GLY A 111 4.75 -5.62 -2.88
C GLY A 111 5.53 -5.97 -1.61
N LYS A 112 6.03 -4.96 -0.90
CA LYS A 112 6.72 -5.13 0.38
C LYS A 112 5.79 -5.70 1.46
N LEU A 113 4.55 -5.22 1.53
CA LEU A 113 3.56 -5.69 2.49
C LEU A 113 3.19 -7.16 2.24
N PHE A 114 3.18 -7.58 0.98
CA PHE A 114 2.89 -8.95 0.55
C PHE A 114 4.13 -9.84 0.45
N MET A 115 5.30 -9.31 0.83
CA MET A 115 6.58 -10.02 0.81
C MET A 115 6.92 -10.60 -0.58
N ILE A 116 6.68 -9.83 -1.64
CA ILE A 116 7.10 -10.17 -2.98
C ILE A 116 8.64 -10.17 -3.03
N ASN A 117 9.23 -11.07 -3.80
CA ASN A 117 10.68 -11.19 -3.87
C ASN A 117 11.32 -9.95 -4.51
N PRO A 118 12.25 -9.23 -3.83
CA PRO A 118 12.90 -8.06 -4.40
C PRO A 118 14.14 -8.36 -5.26
N THR A 119 14.57 -9.63 -5.34
CA THR A 119 15.82 -10.03 -6.00
C THR A 119 15.63 -10.46 -7.44
N GLN A 120 14.71 -9.83 -8.15
CA GLN A 120 14.48 -10.04 -9.58
C GLN A 120 14.00 -8.76 -10.25
N VAL A 121 14.16 -8.71 -11.58
CA VAL A 121 13.62 -7.63 -12.41
C VAL A 121 12.18 -7.98 -12.78
N TYR A 122 11.32 -6.99 -12.72
CA TYR A 122 9.91 -7.11 -13.08
C TYR A 122 9.56 -6.24 -14.27
N GLU A 123 8.79 -6.79 -15.20
CA GLU A 123 7.88 -5.98 -16.00
C GLU A 123 6.75 -5.51 -15.08
N PHE A 124 6.28 -4.28 -15.24
CA PHE A 124 5.29 -3.71 -14.32
C PHE A 124 3.98 -4.51 -14.28
N GLU A 125 3.54 -5.00 -15.44
CA GLU A 125 2.34 -5.86 -15.56
C GLU A 125 2.52 -7.21 -14.82
N SER A 126 3.70 -7.82 -14.94
CA SER A 126 4.02 -9.04 -14.19
C SER A 126 4.00 -8.82 -12.69
N PHE A 127 4.46 -7.66 -12.24
CA PHE A 127 4.44 -7.29 -10.83
C PHE A 127 3.00 -7.08 -10.32
N GLU A 128 2.16 -6.40 -11.10
CA GLU A 128 0.73 -6.23 -10.82
C GLU A 128 0.03 -7.59 -10.67
N LYS A 129 0.27 -8.50 -11.61
CA LYS A 129 -0.24 -9.87 -11.56
C LYS A 129 0.22 -10.59 -10.29
N ARG A 130 1.50 -10.47 -9.94
CA ARG A 130 2.05 -11.07 -8.74
C ARG A 130 1.44 -10.51 -7.46
N ILE A 131 1.14 -9.21 -7.42
CA ILE A 131 0.39 -8.58 -6.31
C ILE A 131 -0.98 -9.26 -6.16
N LEU A 132 -1.72 -9.45 -7.25
CA LEU A 132 -3.05 -10.07 -7.21
C LEU A 132 -3.02 -11.53 -6.77
N GLU A 133 -2.05 -12.30 -7.23
CA GLU A 133 -1.84 -13.69 -6.77
C GLU A 133 -1.61 -13.73 -5.26
N ARG A 134 -0.70 -12.91 -4.75
CA ARG A 134 -0.41 -12.82 -3.31
C ARG A 134 -1.61 -12.30 -2.51
N TYR A 135 -2.37 -11.37 -3.06
CA TYR A 135 -3.61 -10.92 -2.44
C TYR A 135 -4.58 -12.06 -2.22
N LYS A 136 -4.84 -12.89 -3.25
CA LYS A 136 -5.75 -14.05 -3.17
C LYS A 136 -5.26 -15.08 -2.14
N GLU A 137 -3.95 -15.38 -2.13
CA GLU A 137 -3.35 -16.29 -1.15
C GLU A 137 -3.52 -15.80 0.29
N LEU A 138 -3.28 -14.51 0.52
CA LEU A 138 -3.31 -13.91 1.84
C LEU A 138 -4.74 -13.67 2.35
N LEU A 139 -5.70 -13.41 1.46
CA LEU A 139 -7.10 -13.18 1.81
C LEU A 139 -7.67 -14.38 2.56
N ASN A 140 -7.40 -15.60 2.09
CA ASN A 140 -7.87 -16.83 2.71
C ASN A 140 -7.29 -17.09 4.12
N SER A 141 -6.20 -16.42 4.47
CA SER A 141 -5.51 -16.57 5.75
C SER A 141 -5.68 -15.38 6.71
N THR A 142 -6.46 -14.37 6.31
CA THR A 142 -6.59 -13.13 7.09
C THR A 142 -7.97 -13.09 7.77
N SER A 143 -7.97 -13.05 9.12
CA SER A 143 -9.18 -12.79 9.92
C SER A 143 -9.31 -11.28 10.16
N PHE A 144 -10.53 -10.79 10.06
CA PHE A 144 -10.90 -9.39 10.34
C PHE A 144 -11.49 -9.22 11.74
N GLU A 145 -11.70 -10.30 12.49
CA GLU A 145 -12.38 -10.30 13.78
C GLU A 145 -11.86 -9.22 14.74
N GLU A 146 -10.54 -9.03 14.80
CA GLU A 146 -9.95 -8.02 15.68
C GLU A 146 -10.30 -6.57 15.25
N VAL A 147 -10.41 -6.33 13.93
CA VAL A 147 -10.79 -5.02 13.40
C VAL A 147 -12.28 -4.82 13.56
N ASP A 148 -13.08 -5.82 13.27
CA ASP A 148 -14.54 -5.80 13.44
C ASP A 148 -14.90 -5.62 14.93
N GLN A 149 -14.25 -6.32 15.85
CA GLN A 149 -14.42 -6.11 17.28
C GLN A 149 -14.08 -4.68 17.71
N LEU A 150 -13.00 -4.11 17.21
CA LEU A 150 -12.60 -2.74 17.50
C LEU A 150 -13.66 -1.74 17.04
N LEU A 151 -14.29 -1.99 15.89
CA LEU A 151 -15.23 -1.08 15.24
C LEU A 151 -16.68 -1.32 15.69
N SER A 152 -17.05 -2.58 15.98
CA SER A 152 -18.39 -3.01 16.33
C SER A 152 -18.78 -2.73 17.78
N ILE A 153 -17.86 -2.20 18.61
CA ILE A 153 -18.21 -1.84 19.98
C ILE A 153 -19.26 -0.74 19.94
N ASN A 154 -20.51 -1.16 19.93
CA ASN A 154 -21.71 -0.33 20.04
C ASN A 154 -21.85 0.23 21.46
N VAL A 155 -20.81 0.84 21.97
CA VAL A 155 -20.89 1.53 23.24
C VAL A 155 -20.93 3.01 22.92
N THR A 156 -21.78 3.72 23.59
CA THR A 156 -21.95 5.17 23.64
C THR A 156 -20.70 5.86 24.23
N TYR A 157 -19.51 5.49 23.76
CA TYR A 157 -18.28 6.21 24.10
C TYR A 157 -18.20 7.49 23.29
N SER A 158 -17.76 8.54 23.95
CA SER A 158 -17.28 9.71 23.22
C SER A 158 -16.07 9.37 22.35
N VAL A 159 -15.77 10.22 21.36
CA VAL A 159 -14.57 10.05 20.51
C VAL A 159 -13.31 9.96 21.38
N GLU A 160 -13.22 10.80 22.40
CA GLU A 160 -12.09 10.88 23.31
C GLU A 160 -11.94 9.60 24.16
N GLU A 161 -13.03 9.07 24.68
CA GLU A 161 -13.02 7.83 25.47
C GLU A 161 -12.64 6.63 24.61
N TRP A 162 -13.13 6.56 23.36
CA TRP A 162 -12.75 5.49 22.45
C TRP A 162 -11.27 5.57 22.08
N ILE A 163 -10.75 6.75 21.74
CA ILE A 163 -9.34 6.96 21.45
C ILE A 163 -8.48 6.59 22.67
N ALA A 164 -8.84 7.05 23.88
CA ALA A 164 -8.09 6.75 25.08
C ALA A 164 -8.00 5.25 25.37
N ARG A 165 -9.08 4.48 25.14
CA ARG A 165 -9.07 3.02 25.34
C ARG A 165 -8.26 2.26 24.29
N TYR A 166 -8.27 2.73 23.04
CA TYR A 166 -7.72 1.98 21.92
C TYR A 166 -6.41 2.58 21.36
N ILE A 167 -5.92 3.66 21.96
CA ILE A 167 -4.67 4.31 21.54
C ILE A 167 -3.48 3.35 21.55
N GLU A 168 -3.47 2.38 22.47
CA GLU A 168 -2.42 1.36 22.55
C GLU A 168 -2.66 0.22 21.55
N THR A 169 -3.92 -0.09 21.24
CA THR A 169 -4.29 -1.19 20.32
C THR A 169 -4.21 -0.80 18.86
N LEU A 170 -4.54 0.46 18.52
CA LEU A 170 -4.51 0.95 17.14
C LEU A 170 -3.15 0.83 16.44
N PRO A 171 -2.01 1.10 17.10
CA PRO A 171 -0.70 0.86 16.51
C PRO A 171 -0.39 -0.61 16.25
N LEU A 172 -1.02 -1.54 16.99
CA LEU A 172 -0.82 -2.98 16.85
C LEU A 172 -1.54 -3.55 15.62
N LEU A 173 -2.54 -2.84 15.08
CA LEU A 173 -3.17 -3.23 13.82
C LEU A 173 -2.14 -3.17 12.68
N SER A 174 -1.80 -4.33 12.16
CA SER A 174 -0.83 -4.41 11.06
C SER A 174 -1.36 -3.69 9.82
N ASN A 175 -0.45 -3.10 9.04
CA ASN A 175 -0.82 -2.48 7.77
C ASN A 175 -1.50 -3.47 6.82
N LYS A 176 -1.16 -4.76 6.91
CA LYS A 176 -1.81 -5.83 6.13
C LYS A 176 -3.28 -5.98 6.51
N LYS A 177 -3.61 -6.13 7.80
CA LYS A 177 -5.01 -6.22 8.26
C LYS A 177 -5.81 -4.99 7.86
N MET A 178 -5.23 -3.80 8.04
CA MET A 178 -5.88 -2.54 7.64
C MET A 178 -6.13 -2.45 6.13
N LEU A 179 -5.18 -2.91 5.31
CA LEU A 179 -5.33 -2.94 3.85
C LEU A 179 -6.55 -3.81 3.46
N PHE A 180 -6.60 -5.03 3.96
CA PHE A 180 -7.70 -5.96 3.67
C PHE A 180 -9.04 -5.43 4.18
N TYR A 181 -9.06 -4.86 5.37
CA TYR A 181 -10.27 -4.24 5.93
C TYR A 181 -10.80 -3.10 5.06
N PHE A 182 -9.92 -2.22 4.55
CA PHE A 182 -10.35 -1.14 3.66
C PHE A 182 -10.87 -1.64 2.31
N ILE A 183 -10.31 -2.74 1.78
CA ILE A 183 -10.83 -3.37 0.56
C ILE A 183 -12.21 -3.96 0.82
N ASP A 184 -12.39 -4.69 1.91
CA ASP A 184 -13.66 -5.28 2.30
C ASP A 184 -14.75 -4.20 2.49
N LEU A 185 -14.42 -3.07 3.13
CA LEU A 185 -15.31 -1.90 3.21
C LEU A 185 -15.74 -1.37 1.83
N MET A 186 -14.81 -1.32 0.88
CA MET A 186 -15.13 -0.89 -0.48
C MET A 186 -16.00 -1.91 -1.23
N ASP A 187 -15.84 -3.19 -0.95
CA ASP A 187 -16.64 -4.28 -1.55
C ASP A 187 -18.07 -4.32 -1.01
N ARG A 188 -18.25 -4.13 0.30
CA ARG A 188 -19.58 -4.10 0.94
C ARG A 188 -20.44 -2.94 0.48
N ASN A 189 -19.81 -1.84 0.06
CA ASN A 189 -20.46 -0.60 -0.40
C ASN A 189 -21.60 -0.09 0.52
N GLN A 190 -21.49 -0.30 1.83
CA GLN A 190 -22.46 0.14 2.80
C GLN A 190 -22.17 1.58 3.20
N GLU A 191 -23.02 2.52 2.76
CA GLU A 191 -22.84 3.95 3.04
C GLU A 191 -22.68 4.26 4.52
N GLU A 192 -23.46 3.60 5.37
CA GLU A 192 -23.46 3.81 6.81
C GLU A 192 -22.10 3.55 7.46
N GLU A 193 -21.36 2.54 7.00
CA GLU A 193 -20.03 2.23 7.52
C GLU A 193 -19.01 3.34 7.22
N TRP A 194 -19.13 4.00 6.08
CA TRP A 194 -18.26 5.11 5.71
C TRP A 194 -18.51 6.38 6.52
N TYR A 195 -19.71 6.56 7.04
CA TYR A 195 -20.03 7.67 7.96
C TYR A 195 -19.57 7.38 9.38
N ASN A 196 -19.14 6.15 9.68
CA ASN A 196 -18.60 5.83 10.98
C ASN A 196 -17.30 6.63 11.22
N TRP A 197 -17.33 7.50 12.23
CA TRP A 197 -16.18 8.34 12.56
C TRP A 197 -14.92 7.53 12.90
N LYS A 198 -15.07 6.29 13.40
CA LYS A 198 -13.95 5.37 13.70
C LYS A 198 -13.22 4.96 12.44
N VAL A 199 -13.96 4.61 11.37
CA VAL A 199 -13.39 4.32 10.04
C VAL A 199 -12.65 5.53 9.51
N ASN A 200 -13.26 6.70 9.58
CA ASN A 200 -12.63 7.96 9.21
C ASN A 200 -11.34 8.24 9.99
N TYR A 201 -11.35 7.93 11.27
CA TYR A 201 -10.16 8.06 12.12
C TYR A 201 -9.04 7.11 11.66
N LEU A 202 -9.35 5.83 11.41
CA LEU A 202 -8.36 4.84 10.93
C LEU A 202 -7.73 5.24 9.60
N ILE A 203 -8.53 5.73 8.65
CA ILE A 203 -8.01 6.21 7.36
C ILE A 203 -7.07 7.40 7.56
N ARG A 204 -7.41 8.34 8.44
CA ARG A 204 -6.56 9.50 8.76
C ARG A 204 -5.25 9.12 9.43
N GLN A 205 -5.23 8.04 10.21
CA GLN A 205 -4.01 7.53 10.84
C GLN A 205 -3.10 6.80 9.84
N LYS A 206 -3.67 6.11 8.86
CA LYS A 206 -2.92 5.30 7.89
C LYS A 206 -3.33 5.62 6.43
N PRO A 207 -3.24 6.89 5.98
CA PRO A 207 -3.74 7.29 4.67
C PRO A 207 -2.99 6.60 3.52
N HIS A 208 -1.72 6.24 3.68
CA HIS A 208 -0.96 5.50 2.70
C HIS A 208 -1.48 4.05 2.53
N VAL A 209 -1.92 3.40 3.62
CA VAL A 209 -2.53 2.07 3.56
C VAL A 209 -3.88 2.13 2.87
N PHE A 210 -4.65 3.19 3.13
CA PHE A 210 -5.91 3.40 2.43
C PHE A 210 -5.70 3.62 0.93
N MET A 211 -4.69 4.40 0.52
CA MET A 211 -4.35 4.57 -0.89
C MET A 211 -3.92 3.26 -1.55
N MET A 212 -3.14 2.42 -0.86
CA MET A 212 -2.79 1.08 -1.34
C MET A 212 -4.04 0.20 -1.53
N ALA A 213 -5.01 0.29 -0.60
CA ALA A 213 -6.27 -0.45 -0.71
C ALA A 213 -7.10 0.00 -1.91
N VAL A 214 -7.21 1.31 -2.15
CA VAL A 214 -7.89 1.87 -3.33
C VAL A 214 -7.23 1.39 -4.62
N CYS A 215 -5.90 1.41 -4.70
CA CYS A 215 -5.17 0.93 -5.86
C CYS A 215 -5.44 -0.58 -6.11
N LEU A 216 -5.36 -1.39 -5.05
CA LEU A 216 -5.55 -2.84 -5.16
C LEU A 216 -7.00 -3.20 -5.50
N ASP A 217 -8.00 -2.47 -4.98
CA ASP A 217 -9.41 -2.63 -5.38
C ASP A 217 -9.60 -2.38 -6.89
N GLN A 218 -8.96 -1.38 -7.44
CA GLN A 218 -9.04 -1.09 -8.86
C GLN A 218 -8.38 -2.17 -9.74
N ILE A 219 -7.22 -2.68 -9.32
CA ILE A 219 -6.54 -3.75 -10.05
C ILE A 219 -7.36 -5.04 -10.02
N LYS A 220 -7.95 -5.36 -8.88
CA LYS A 220 -8.80 -6.54 -8.67
C LYS A 220 -9.98 -6.55 -9.64
N ASN A 221 -10.64 -5.41 -9.81
CA ASN A 221 -11.87 -5.28 -10.60
C ASN A 221 -11.65 -5.34 -12.12
N ILE A 222 -10.41 -5.32 -12.60
CA ILE A 222 -10.08 -5.45 -14.03
C ILE A 222 -9.83 -6.92 -14.42
N ASN A 223 -9.37 -7.71 -13.47
CA ASN A 223 -8.95 -9.09 -13.70
C ASN A 223 -10.05 -10.11 -13.30
N LEU A 224 -11.25 -9.63 -13.00
CA LEU A 224 -12.48 -10.41 -12.84
C LEU A 224 -13.38 -10.25 -14.07
#